data_5a6d54dc7d57087fd0ac32ebb7749c19
#
_entry.id   5a6d54dc7d57087fd0ac32ebb7749c19
#
_cell.length_a   1.000
_cell.length_b   1.000
_cell.length_c   1.000
_cell.angle_alpha   90.00
_cell.angle_beta   90.00
_cell.angle_gamma   90.00
#
_symmetry.space_group_name_H-M   'P 1'
#
loop_
_entity.id
_entity.type
_entity.pdbx_description
1 polymer ?
#
loop_
_entity_poly.entity_id
_entity_poly.type
_entity_poly.pdbx_seq_one_letter_code
_entity_poly.pdbx_strand_id
1 'polypeptide(L)'
;MTLVARDVGVAYGTRVALQPVTVELARGELVALVGPNGAGKTRLLKALAGLLPHAGTVTWSGAALDSLASRARARLIAYLPQAASLHWPMTTRDLVGLGRLPHRAFGAAPSEDDRAATAWGDLSRRGR
;
A
#
# COMPACT_ATOMS: atom_id res chain seq x y z
N MET A 1 -3.79 14.43 -9.09
CA MET A 1 -3.47 13.01 -8.76
C MET A 1 -4.65 12.48 -7.96
N THR A 2 -5.34 11.50 -8.49
CA THR A 2 -6.55 10.93 -7.88
C THR A 2 -6.47 9.43 -8.00
N LEU A 3 -6.80 8.71 -6.92
CA LEU A 3 -7.04 7.26 -6.95
C LEU A 3 -8.55 7.06 -7.06
N VAL A 4 -8.97 6.31 -8.06
CA VAL A 4 -10.39 5.98 -8.26
C VAL A 4 -10.57 4.48 -8.30
N ALA A 5 -11.41 3.98 -7.43
CA ALA A 5 -11.88 2.60 -7.42
C ALA A 5 -13.34 2.56 -7.87
N ARG A 6 -13.67 1.74 -8.86
CA ARG A 6 -15.02 1.55 -9.36
C ARG A 6 -15.41 0.08 -9.23
N ASP A 7 -16.50 -0.16 -8.51
CA ASP A 7 -17.10 -1.49 -8.31
C ASP A 7 -16.08 -2.54 -7.83
N VAL A 8 -15.15 -2.12 -6.97
CA VAL A 8 -14.11 -3.00 -6.43
C VAL A 8 -14.73 -3.98 -5.45
N GLY A 9 -14.75 -5.25 -5.81
CA GLY A 9 -15.27 -6.35 -5.01
C GLY A 9 -14.28 -7.50 -4.92
N VAL A 10 -14.39 -8.31 -3.86
CA VAL A 10 -13.51 -9.48 -3.64
C VAL A 10 -14.38 -10.68 -3.35
N ALA A 11 -14.16 -11.77 -4.08
CA ALA A 11 -14.81 -13.05 -3.85
C ALA A 11 -13.79 -14.20 -3.87
N TYR A 12 -14.07 -15.23 -3.11
CA TYR A 12 -13.34 -16.50 -3.09
C TYR A 12 -14.30 -17.62 -3.48
N GLY A 13 -14.22 -18.05 -4.74
CA GLY A 13 -15.24 -18.95 -5.32
C GLY A 13 -16.61 -18.28 -5.28
N THR A 14 -17.60 -18.93 -4.64
CA THR A 14 -18.97 -18.41 -4.49
C THR A 14 -19.13 -17.45 -3.30
N ARG A 15 -18.11 -17.35 -2.42
CA ARG A 15 -18.20 -16.51 -1.21
C ARG A 15 -17.78 -15.07 -1.50
N VAL A 16 -18.71 -14.15 -1.42
CA VAL A 16 -18.44 -12.72 -1.47
C VAL A 16 -17.77 -12.29 -0.15
N ALA A 17 -16.57 -11.76 -0.24
CA ALA A 17 -15.75 -11.33 0.89
C ALA A 17 -15.68 -9.80 1.02
N LEU A 18 -15.99 -9.09 -0.06
CA LEU A 18 -16.19 -7.64 -0.13
C LEU A 18 -17.23 -7.39 -1.23
N GLN A 19 -18.34 -6.76 -0.88
CA GLN A 19 -19.29 -6.25 -1.85
C GLN A 19 -18.66 -5.15 -2.70
N PRO A 20 -19.10 -4.94 -3.95
CA PRO A 20 -18.59 -3.88 -4.80
C PRO A 20 -18.65 -2.51 -4.13
N VAL A 21 -17.53 -1.81 -4.11
CA VAL A 21 -17.37 -0.46 -3.52
C VAL A 21 -16.80 0.45 -4.58
N THR A 22 -17.38 1.65 -4.69
CA THR A 22 -16.84 2.75 -5.49
C THR A 22 -16.37 3.86 -4.55
N VAL A 23 -15.11 4.28 -4.67
CA VAL A 23 -14.52 5.34 -3.87
C VAL A 23 -13.50 6.12 -4.72
N GLU A 24 -13.43 7.40 -4.46
CA GLU A 24 -12.46 8.29 -5.06
C GLU A 24 -11.69 9.02 -3.95
N LEU A 25 -10.36 9.11 -4.11
CA LEU A 25 -9.47 9.82 -3.19
C LEU A 25 -8.69 10.87 -3.98
N ALA A 26 -8.89 12.12 -3.61
CA ALA A 26 -8.16 13.24 -4.20
C ALA A 26 -6.78 13.43 -3.52
N ARG A 27 -5.92 14.19 -4.18
CA ARG A 27 -4.62 14.56 -3.58
C ARG A 27 -4.82 15.40 -2.32
N GLY A 28 -4.11 15.04 -1.25
CA GLY A 28 -4.16 15.74 0.04
C GLY A 28 -5.39 15.38 0.89
N GLU A 29 -6.24 14.48 0.40
CA GLU A 29 -7.41 14.00 1.12
C GLU A 29 -7.03 12.89 2.12
N LEU A 30 -7.63 12.93 3.30
CA LEU A 30 -7.58 11.87 4.30
C LEU A 30 -8.97 11.23 4.41
N VAL A 31 -9.05 9.95 4.08
CA VAL A 31 -10.31 9.19 4.16
C VAL A 31 -10.19 8.12 5.22
N ALA A 32 -11.14 8.09 6.15
CA ALA A 32 -11.24 7.05 7.16
C ALA A 32 -12.27 5.99 6.75
N LEU A 33 -11.83 4.72 6.73
CA LEU A 33 -12.68 3.58 6.44
C LEU A 33 -13.20 2.98 7.75
N VAL A 34 -14.47 3.23 8.06
CA VAL A 34 -15.13 2.79 9.30
C VAL A 34 -16.15 1.69 9.02
N GLY A 35 -16.39 0.84 10.01
CA GLY A 35 -17.37 -0.25 9.92
C GLY A 35 -17.04 -1.40 10.87
N PRO A 36 -17.96 -2.36 11.04
CA PRO A 36 -17.78 -3.50 11.95
C PRO A 36 -16.65 -4.43 11.51
N ASN A 37 -16.19 -5.27 12.43
CA ASN A 37 -15.24 -6.32 12.10
C ASN A 37 -15.87 -7.30 11.10
N GLY A 38 -15.09 -7.71 10.11
CA GLY A 38 -15.58 -8.56 9.03
C GLY A 38 -16.21 -7.83 7.84
N ALA A 39 -16.45 -6.53 7.90
CA ALA A 39 -17.03 -5.73 6.80
C ALA A 39 -16.17 -5.65 5.52
N GLY A 40 -14.96 -6.21 5.53
CA GLY A 40 -14.09 -6.21 4.34
C GLY A 40 -13.12 -5.02 4.24
N LYS A 41 -13.02 -4.17 5.26
CA LYS A 41 -12.13 -2.98 5.26
C LYS A 41 -10.69 -3.30 4.83
N THR A 42 -10.08 -4.31 5.44
CA THR A 42 -8.72 -4.73 5.10
C THR A 42 -8.61 -5.28 3.68
N ARG A 43 -9.67 -5.94 3.19
CA ARG A 43 -9.72 -6.45 1.80
C ARG A 43 -9.78 -5.30 0.81
N LEU A 44 -10.61 -4.30 1.08
CA LEU A 44 -10.67 -3.08 0.26
C LEU A 44 -9.30 -2.40 0.21
N LEU A 45 -8.66 -2.15 1.35
CA LEU A 45 -7.33 -1.52 1.39
C LEU A 45 -6.28 -2.34 0.62
N LYS A 46 -6.30 -3.67 0.74
CA LYS A 46 -5.38 -4.54 -0.02
C LYS A 46 -5.69 -4.53 -1.53
N ALA A 47 -6.96 -4.48 -1.92
CA ALA A 47 -7.36 -4.37 -3.32
C ALA A 47 -6.92 -3.02 -3.91
N LEU A 48 -7.15 -1.90 -3.20
CA LEU A 48 -6.70 -0.57 -3.61
C LEU A 48 -5.17 -0.48 -3.73
N ALA A 49 -4.44 -1.22 -2.89
CA ALA A 49 -2.97 -1.30 -2.97
C ALA A 49 -2.48 -2.28 -4.06
N GLY A 50 -3.37 -2.98 -4.76
CA GLY A 50 -3.03 -4.01 -5.74
C GLY A 50 -2.35 -5.24 -5.14
N LEU A 51 -2.63 -5.53 -3.87
CA LEU A 51 -2.10 -6.68 -3.12
C LEU A 51 -3.08 -7.85 -3.06
N LEU A 52 -4.28 -7.67 -3.57
CA LEU A 52 -5.33 -8.68 -3.58
C LEU A 52 -6.07 -8.63 -4.92
N PRO A 53 -6.28 -9.77 -5.60
CA PRO A 53 -7.13 -9.85 -6.78
C PRO A 53 -8.55 -9.36 -6.47
N HIS A 54 -9.13 -8.59 -7.36
CA HIS A 54 -10.44 -7.97 -7.19
C HIS A 54 -11.18 -7.86 -8.51
N ALA A 55 -12.50 -7.78 -8.45
CA ALA A 55 -13.33 -7.33 -9.55
C ALA A 55 -13.38 -5.80 -9.57
N GLY A 56 -13.88 -5.21 -10.65
CA GLY A 56 -13.91 -3.76 -10.83
C GLY A 56 -12.57 -3.21 -11.29
N THR A 57 -12.36 -1.90 -11.12
CA THR A 57 -11.15 -1.21 -11.61
C THR A 57 -10.60 -0.28 -10.54
N VAL A 58 -9.27 -0.23 -10.44
CA VAL A 58 -8.56 0.77 -9.65
C VAL A 58 -7.63 1.53 -10.57
N THR A 59 -7.78 2.86 -10.61
CA THR A 59 -6.96 3.73 -11.45
C THR A 59 -6.21 4.76 -10.59
N TRP A 60 -5.02 5.12 -11.04
CA TRP A 60 -4.21 6.21 -10.48
C TRP A 60 -4.00 7.25 -11.57
N SER A 61 -4.57 8.45 -11.38
CA SER A 61 -4.53 9.52 -12.38
C SER A 61 -4.95 9.05 -13.78
N GLY A 62 -5.98 8.21 -13.86
CA GLY A 62 -6.52 7.64 -15.10
C GLY A 62 -5.84 6.37 -15.60
N ALA A 63 -4.66 6.01 -15.11
CA ALA A 63 -3.97 4.76 -15.48
C ALA A 63 -4.44 3.60 -14.60
N ALA A 64 -4.79 2.46 -15.19
CA ALA A 64 -5.18 1.26 -14.45
C ALA A 64 -3.98 0.72 -13.64
N LEU A 65 -4.16 0.55 -12.33
CA LEU A 65 -3.09 0.05 -11.45
C LEU A 65 -2.67 -1.37 -11.79
N ASP A 66 -3.57 -2.20 -12.27
CA ASP A 66 -3.30 -3.58 -12.63
C ASP A 66 -2.43 -3.70 -13.89
N SER A 67 -2.43 -2.68 -14.75
CA SER A 67 -1.56 -2.61 -15.93
C SER A 67 -0.12 -2.21 -15.60
N LEU A 68 0.13 -1.70 -14.39
CA LEU A 68 1.46 -1.29 -13.99
C LEU A 68 2.29 -2.48 -13.50
N ALA A 69 3.56 -2.52 -13.90
CA ALA A 69 4.52 -3.44 -13.30
C ALA A 69 4.56 -3.23 -11.77
N SER A 70 4.71 -4.33 -11.00
CA SER A 70 4.66 -4.31 -9.52
C SER A 70 5.57 -3.24 -8.90
N ARG A 71 6.75 -3.02 -9.49
CA ARG A 71 7.70 -2.01 -9.02
C ARG A 71 7.21 -0.58 -9.27
N ALA A 72 6.58 -0.31 -10.42
CA ALA A 72 6.01 1.00 -10.71
C ALA A 72 4.87 1.31 -9.74
N ARG A 73 3.99 0.34 -9.50
CA ARG A 73 2.90 0.43 -8.54
C ARG A 73 3.39 0.67 -7.10
N ALA A 74 4.44 -0.06 -6.67
CA ALA A 74 5.04 0.11 -5.34
C ALA A 74 5.68 1.48 -5.09
N ARG A 75 5.98 2.24 -6.16
CA ARG A 75 6.42 3.64 -6.04
C ARG A 75 5.27 4.63 -5.84
N LEU A 76 4.06 4.24 -6.20
CA LEU A 76 2.87 5.08 -6.12
C LEU A 76 2.10 4.86 -4.83
N ILE A 77 2.07 3.62 -4.33
CA ILE A 77 1.22 3.21 -3.21
C ILE A 77 2.06 2.50 -2.16
N ALA A 78 1.94 2.97 -0.91
CA ALA A 78 2.45 2.28 0.27
C ALA A 78 1.28 1.67 1.04
N TYR A 79 1.46 0.44 1.51
CA TYR A 79 0.51 -0.25 2.37
C TYR A 79 1.16 -0.61 3.71
N LEU A 80 0.57 -0.14 4.81
CA LEU A 80 0.99 -0.49 6.15
C LEU A 80 -0.06 -1.40 6.80
N PRO A 81 0.25 -2.68 7.07
CA PRO A 81 -0.68 -3.59 7.74
C PRO A 81 -0.83 -3.25 9.22
N GLN A 82 -1.97 -3.60 9.81
CA GLN A 82 -2.26 -3.39 11.24
C GLN A 82 -1.29 -4.15 12.14
N ALA A 83 -0.88 -5.36 11.74
CA ALA A 83 0.11 -6.16 12.43
C ALA A 83 1.11 -6.70 11.40
N ALA A 84 2.36 -6.29 11.52
CA ALA A 84 3.49 -6.85 10.79
C ALA A 84 4.29 -7.73 11.74
N SER A 85 4.19 -9.05 11.60
CA SER A 85 5.08 -9.98 12.32
C SER A 85 6.40 -10.04 11.57
N LEU A 86 7.46 -9.55 12.17
CA LEU A 86 8.82 -9.77 11.67
C LEU A 86 9.28 -11.17 12.11
N HIS A 87 9.55 -12.06 11.17
CA HIS A 87 9.96 -13.44 11.44
C HIS A 87 11.47 -13.58 11.63
N TRP A 88 12.24 -12.52 11.39
CA TRP A 88 13.68 -12.49 11.59
C TRP A 88 14.09 -11.19 12.30
N PRO A 89 15.20 -11.20 13.06
CA PRO A 89 15.69 -10.04 13.75
C PRO A 89 16.14 -8.98 12.73
N MET A 90 15.46 -7.83 12.75
CA MET A 90 15.70 -6.72 11.86
C MET A 90 15.68 -5.43 12.67
N THR A 91 16.60 -4.52 12.40
CA THR A 91 16.56 -3.21 13.05
C THR A 91 15.42 -2.36 12.48
N THR A 92 14.91 -1.41 13.26
CA THR A 92 13.90 -0.46 12.76
C THR A 92 14.39 0.27 11.51
N ARG A 93 15.66 0.61 11.45
CA ARG A 93 16.28 1.25 10.28
C ARG A 93 16.21 0.35 9.05
N ASP A 94 16.52 -0.94 9.20
CA ASP A 94 16.46 -1.88 8.08
C ASP A 94 15.02 -2.04 7.60
N LEU A 95 14.05 -2.15 8.52
CA LEU A 95 12.63 -2.24 8.20
C LEU A 95 12.16 -1.01 7.40
N VAL A 96 12.48 0.19 7.86
CA VAL A 96 12.15 1.43 7.14
C VAL A 96 12.84 1.47 5.78
N GLY A 97 14.08 1.00 5.72
CA GLY A 97 14.88 0.89 4.48
C GLY A 97 14.23 0.00 3.41
N LEU A 98 13.43 -1.02 3.80
CA LEU A 98 12.69 -1.85 2.86
C LEU A 98 11.70 -1.03 2.00
N GLY A 99 11.14 0.05 2.54
CA GLY A 99 10.26 0.95 1.81
C GLY A 99 10.95 1.65 0.62
N ARG A 100 12.29 1.66 0.59
CA ARG A 100 13.09 2.23 -0.51
C ARG A 100 13.38 1.24 -1.64
N LEU A 101 13.13 -0.06 -1.45
CA LEU A 101 13.40 -1.10 -2.45
C LEU A 101 12.81 -0.80 -3.85
N PRO A 102 11.56 -0.29 -3.98
CA PRO A 102 11.01 0.04 -5.28
C PRO A 102 11.80 1.12 -6.03
N HIS A 103 12.53 1.97 -5.31
CA HIS A 103 13.29 3.09 -5.86
C HIS A 103 14.74 2.74 -6.20
N ARG A 104 15.25 1.58 -5.74
CA ARG A 104 16.65 1.14 -5.93
C ARG A 104 16.79 0.20 -7.12
N ALA A 105 17.92 0.22 -7.80
CA ALA A 105 18.26 -0.83 -8.76
C ALA A 105 18.47 -2.17 -8.04
N PHE A 106 18.20 -3.28 -8.71
CA PHE A 106 18.41 -4.61 -8.14
C PHE A 106 19.88 -4.79 -7.74
N GLY A 107 20.13 -5.21 -6.50
CA GLY A 107 21.49 -5.39 -5.97
C GLY A 107 22.26 -4.10 -5.64
N ALA A 108 21.71 -2.92 -5.91
CA ALA A 108 22.40 -1.66 -5.60
C ALA A 108 22.44 -1.36 -4.10
N ALA A 109 23.56 -0.80 -3.64
CA ALA A 109 23.66 -0.23 -2.30
C ALA A 109 22.69 0.95 -2.12
N PRO A 110 22.27 1.27 -0.87
CA PRO A 110 21.45 2.45 -0.61
C PRO A 110 22.14 3.74 -1.06
N SER A 111 21.44 4.56 -1.83
CA SER A 111 21.89 5.90 -2.22
C SER A 111 21.87 6.85 -1.02
N GLU A 112 22.39 8.06 -1.19
CA GLU A 112 22.29 9.11 -0.18
C GLU A 112 20.84 9.49 0.10
N ASP A 113 20.02 9.61 -0.94
CA ASP A 113 18.57 9.85 -0.83
C ASP A 113 17.86 8.73 -0.07
N ASP A 114 18.24 7.47 -0.29
CA ASP A 114 17.67 6.34 0.45
C ASP A 114 18.02 6.41 1.92
N ARG A 115 19.24 6.78 2.27
CA ARG A 115 19.69 6.95 3.65
C ARG A 115 18.98 8.13 4.32
N ALA A 116 18.84 9.25 3.63
CA ALA A 116 18.09 10.42 4.12
C ALA A 116 16.63 10.09 4.38
N ALA A 117 15.95 9.43 3.43
CA ALA A 117 14.56 8.99 3.59
C ALA A 117 14.39 7.99 4.75
N THR A 118 15.36 7.08 4.94
CA THR A 118 15.34 6.12 6.05
C THR A 118 15.56 6.81 7.41
N ALA A 119 16.41 7.82 7.46
CA ALA A 119 16.64 8.61 8.68
C ALA A 119 15.40 9.42 9.09
N TRP A 120 14.61 9.88 8.14
CA TRP A 120 13.33 10.54 8.39
C TRP A 120 12.28 9.59 8.99
N GLY A 121 12.24 8.34 8.53
CA GLY A 121 11.34 7.31 9.06
C GLY A 121 11.74 6.78 10.44
N ASP A 122 13.00 6.97 10.86
CA ASP A 122 13.51 6.57 12.19
C ASP A 122 13.26 7.67 13.24
N LEU A 123 12.00 8.08 13.36
CA LEU A 123 11.58 9.10 14.35
C LEU A 123 11.69 8.64 15.81
N SER A 124 11.95 7.35 16.05
CA SER A 124 12.06 6.79 17.40
C SER A 124 13.26 7.35 18.21
N ARG A 125 14.19 8.05 17.56
CA ARG A 125 15.37 8.65 18.21
C ARG A 125 15.22 10.11 18.61
N ARG A 126 14.12 10.78 18.29
CA ARG A 126 13.92 12.22 18.60
C ARG A 126 13.05 12.51 19.82
N GLY A 127 12.75 11.51 20.62
CA GLY A 127 11.92 11.62 21.82
C GLY A 127 12.64 11.17 23.10
N ARG A 128 13.85 11.65 23.35
CA ARG A 128 14.47 11.66 24.71
C ARG A 128 15.26 12.92 24.87
#